data_b1790d3a034a1d1bb97039f02b680e64
#
_entry.id   b1790d3a034a1d1bb97039f02b680e64
#
_cell.length_a   1.000
_cell.length_b   1.000
_cell.length_c   1.000
_cell.angle_alpha   90.00
_cell.angle_beta   90.00
_cell.angle_gamma   90.00
#
_symmetry.space_group_name_H-M   'P 1'
#
loop_
_entity.id
_entity.type
_entity.pdbx_description
1 polymer ?
#
loop_
_entity_poly.entity_id
_entity_poly.type
_entity_poly.pdbx_seq_one_letter_code
_entity_poly.pdbx_strand_id
1 'polypeptide(L)'
;MKKYHHYLTLLSLFMLLGILKLQAAIQLPAIFSNHMVLQRNSELTFWGWGIPGETISIAPEWMKGEIIKTQVNNTGKWSARVPSGEAGGPYEIRFSGSSEVTLTDVMLGEVWLCSGQSNMEWSANHGIKNGDEETANAHCPNLRIFHVARICLLYTSDAAD
;
A
#
# COMPACT_ATOMS: atom_id res chain seq x y z
N MET A 1 34.86 40.48 22.74
CA MET A 1 34.46 39.19 23.31
C MET A 1 32.97 38.87 23.05
N LYS A 2 32.00 39.78 23.21
CA LYS A 2 30.57 39.50 23.03
C LYS A 2 30.17 39.06 21.58
N LYS A 3 30.80 39.51 20.54
CA LYS A 3 30.47 39.15 19.13
C LYS A 3 30.76 37.68 18.80
N TYR A 4 31.82 37.08 19.37
CA TYR A 4 32.18 35.68 19.12
C TYR A 4 31.23 34.71 19.79
N HIS A 5 30.60 35.07 20.91
CA HIS A 5 29.61 34.22 21.56
C HIS A 5 28.36 34.04 20.71
N HIS A 6 27.90 35.07 19.99
CA HIS A 6 26.75 34.95 19.08
C HIS A 6 27.03 34.06 17.88
N TYR A 7 28.26 34.12 17.32
CA TYR A 7 28.63 33.23 16.21
C TYR A 7 28.75 31.78 16.68
N LEU A 8 29.27 31.55 17.89
CA LEU A 8 29.38 30.21 18.45
C LEU A 8 28.01 29.60 18.75
N THR A 9 27.07 30.38 19.27
CA THR A 9 25.69 29.94 19.53
C THR A 9 24.92 29.69 18.22
N LEU A 10 25.11 30.51 17.20
CA LEU A 10 24.52 30.30 15.87
C LEU A 10 25.08 29.03 15.20
N LEU A 11 26.38 28.80 15.30
CA LEU A 11 27.03 27.61 14.74
C LEU A 11 26.59 26.33 15.46
N SER A 12 26.42 26.37 16.79
CA SER A 12 25.90 25.24 17.58
C SER A 12 24.44 24.95 17.26
N LEU A 13 23.63 25.99 17.03
CA LEU A 13 22.23 25.84 16.63
C LEU A 13 22.10 25.24 15.22
N PHE A 14 23.00 25.65 14.30
CA PHE A 14 23.04 25.11 12.94
C PHE A 14 23.51 23.65 12.92
N MET A 15 24.45 23.28 13.78
CA MET A 15 24.87 21.88 14.00
C MET A 15 23.73 21.03 14.59
N LEU A 16 22.94 21.58 15.50
CA LEU A 16 21.81 20.87 16.12
C LEU A 16 20.66 20.62 15.12
N LEU A 17 20.41 21.55 14.20
CA LEU A 17 19.41 21.40 13.14
C LEU A 17 19.81 20.36 12.06
N GLY A 18 21.11 20.09 11.88
CA GLY A 18 21.62 19.08 10.95
C GLY A 18 21.38 17.62 11.35
N ILE A 19 20.89 17.36 12.57
CA ILE A 19 20.67 15.99 13.10
C ILE A 19 19.24 15.50 12.87
N LEU A 20 18.34 16.33 12.34
CA LEU A 20 17.04 15.86 11.92
C LEU A 20 17.22 14.91 10.72
N LYS A 21 17.43 13.63 11.02
CA LYS A 21 17.35 12.56 10.02
C LYS A 21 15.92 12.58 9.50
N LEU A 22 15.75 13.08 8.28
CA LEU A 22 14.52 12.86 7.52
C LEU A 22 14.47 11.36 7.24
N GLN A 23 13.83 10.63 8.13
CA GLN A 23 13.70 9.18 8.00
C GLN A 23 12.64 8.95 6.92
N ALA A 24 13.09 8.60 5.72
CA ALA A 24 12.17 8.21 4.67
C ALA A 24 11.48 6.92 5.14
N ALA A 25 10.17 7.00 5.37
CA ALA A 25 9.37 5.87 5.78
C ALA A 25 9.15 4.91 4.62
N ILE A 26 8.94 3.62 4.92
CA ILE A 26 8.42 2.65 3.94
C ILE A 26 7.11 3.20 3.41
N GLN A 27 7.00 3.29 2.07
CA GLN A 27 5.78 3.71 1.40
C GLN A 27 5.22 2.54 0.58
N LEU A 28 3.93 2.32 0.75
CA LEU A 28 3.16 1.34 -0.03
C LEU A 28 2.24 2.08 -1.01
N PRO A 29 2.00 1.54 -2.20
CA PRO A 29 0.98 2.07 -3.10
C PRO A 29 -0.42 1.91 -2.51
N ALA A 30 -1.35 2.77 -2.90
CA ALA A 30 -2.71 2.81 -2.35
C ALA A 30 -3.51 1.49 -2.49
N ILE A 31 -3.11 0.63 -3.42
CA ILE A 31 -3.73 -0.69 -3.59
C ILE A 31 -3.46 -1.60 -2.38
N PHE A 32 -2.36 -1.38 -1.65
CA PHE A 32 -2.07 -2.09 -0.40
C PHE A 32 -2.56 -1.25 0.77
N SER A 33 -3.71 -1.61 1.27
CA SER A 33 -4.39 -0.88 2.34
C SER A 33 -5.02 -1.84 3.34
N ASN A 34 -5.39 -1.34 4.49
CA ASN A 34 -6.25 -2.08 5.40
C ASN A 34 -7.53 -2.51 4.69
N HIS A 35 -8.11 -3.60 5.14
CA HIS A 35 -9.35 -4.18 4.60
C HIS A 35 -9.26 -4.65 3.14
N MET A 36 -8.06 -4.91 2.60
CA MET A 36 -7.90 -5.45 1.25
C MET A 36 -8.17 -6.96 1.21
N VAL A 37 -8.45 -7.45 0.00
CA VAL A 37 -8.47 -8.89 -0.32
C VAL A 37 -7.33 -9.19 -1.27
N LEU A 38 -6.56 -10.23 -0.98
CA LEU A 38 -5.48 -10.73 -1.83
C LEU A 38 -5.89 -12.08 -2.43
N GLN A 39 -5.44 -12.34 -3.65
CA GLN A 39 -5.72 -13.61 -4.33
C GLN A 39 -5.15 -14.78 -3.52
N ARG A 40 -5.99 -15.76 -3.20
CA ARG A 40 -5.60 -17.00 -2.54
C ARG A 40 -4.84 -17.94 -3.49
N ASN A 41 -4.08 -18.88 -2.95
CA ASN A 41 -3.37 -19.95 -3.68
C ASN A 41 -2.55 -19.42 -4.87
N SER A 42 -1.85 -18.30 -4.66
CA SER A 42 -1.06 -17.64 -5.68
C SER A 42 0.23 -17.05 -5.13
N GLU A 43 1.11 -16.62 -6.01
CA GLU A 43 2.27 -15.85 -5.65
C GLU A 43 1.94 -14.36 -5.74
N LEU A 44 1.86 -13.68 -4.59
CA LEU A 44 1.57 -12.26 -4.48
C LEU A 44 2.84 -11.45 -4.71
N THR A 45 2.75 -10.35 -5.43
CA THR A 45 3.85 -9.39 -5.54
C THR A 45 3.53 -8.15 -4.73
N PHE A 46 4.29 -7.91 -3.66
CA PHE A 46 4.29 -6.64 -2.94
C PHE A 46 5.41 -5.74 -3.47
N TRP A 47 5.14 -4.44 -3.51
CA TRP A 47 6.13 -3.44 -3.91
C TRP A 47 5.89 -2.11 -3.22
N GLY A 48 6.90 -1.26 -3.27
CA GLY A 48 6.81 0.08 -2.69
C GLY A 48 8.12 0.83 -2.81
N TRP A 49 8.26 1.82 -1.95
CA TRP A 49 9.42 2.70 -1.91
C TRP A 49 10.03 2.70 -0.51
N GLY A 50 11.33 2.98 -0.44
CA GLY A 50 12.10 3.04 0.79
C GLY A 50 13.48 3.66 0.56
N ILE A 51 14.34 3.59 1.57
CA ILE A 51 15.71 4.12 1.48
C ILE A 51 16.57 3.16 0.64
N PRO A 52 17.30 3.65 -0.40
CA PRO A 52 18.20 2.80 -1.16
C PRO A 52 19.17 2.01 -0.29
N GLY A 53 19.29 0.70 -0.57
CA GLY A 53 20.12 -0.22 0.20
C GLY A 53 19.49 -0.78 1.47
N GLU A 54 18.34 -0.28 1.88
CA GLU A 54 17.58 -0.78 3.03
C GLU A 54 17.04 -2.18 2.77
N THR A 55 16.98 -2.99 3.82
CA THR A 55 16.32 -4.30 3.78
C THR A 55 14.90 -4.16 4.32
N ILE A 56 13.91 -4.54 3.51
CA ILE A 56 12.51 -4.62 3.91
C ILE A 56 12.20 -6.07 4.28
N SER A 57 11.66 -6.26 5.47
CA SER A 57 11.14 -7.54 5.96
C SER A 57 9.62 -7.53 5.89
N ILE A 58 9.03 -8.57 5.31
CA ILE A 58 7.58 -8.73 5.14
C ILE A 58 7.18 -9.96 5.93
N ALA A 59 6.29 -9.79 6.89
CA ALA A 59 5.82 -10.84 7.80
C ALA A 59 4.29 -10.94 7.73
N PRO A 60 3.75 -11.72 6.80
CA PRO A 60 2.31 -12.00 6.76
C PRO A 60 1.94 -13.01 7.82
N GLU A 61 0.85 -12.80 8.52
CA GLU A 61 0.41 -13.65 9.63
C GLU A 61 0.09 -15.10 9.17
N TRP A 62 -0.44 -15.28 7.96
CA TRP A 62 -0.72 -16.62 7.40
C TRP A 62 0.53 -17.49 7.18
N MET A 63 1.71 -16.89 7.13
CA MET A 63 2.99 -17.59 7.00
C MET A 63 3.56 -18.08 8.35
N LYS A 64 2.82 -17.89 9.45
CA LYS A 64 3.13 -18.46 10.79
C LYS A 64 4.55 -18.15 11.28
N GLY A 65 5.04 -16.94 11.01
CA GLY A 65 6.34 -16.47 11.46
C GLY A 65 7.46 -16.54 10.42
N GLU A 66 7.21 -17.04 9.24
CA GLU A 66 8.14 -16.91 8.12
C GLU A 66 8.19 -15.45 7.64
N ILE A 67 9.40 -14.98 7.35
CA ILE A 67 9.66 -13.60 6.94
C ILE A 67 10.33 -13.60 5.58
N ILE A 68 9.74 -12.87 4.64
CA ILE A 68 10.33 -12.61 3.34
C ILE A 68 11.14 -11.32 3.43
N LYS A 69 12.36 -11.33 2.88
CA LYS A 69 13.24 -10.15 2.85
C LYS A 69 13.55 -9.74 1.43
N THR A 70 13.57 -8.44 1.19
CA THR A 70 13.97 -7.84 -0.07
C THR A 70 14.80 -6.59 0.19
N GLN A 71 15.54 -6.13 -0.81
CA GLN A 71 16.36 -4.94 -0.72
C GLN A 71 15.80 -3.82 -1.59
N VAL A 72 15.82 -2.59 -1.06
CA VAL A 72 15.49 -1.39 -1.82
C VAL A 72 16.62 -1.09 -2.79
N ASN A 73 16.31 -0.96 -4.06
CA ASN A 73 17.29 -0.68 -5.11
C ASN A 73 17.76 0.80 -5.08
N ASN A 74 18.73 1.12 -5.94
CA ASN A 74 19.31 2.49 -6.03
C ASN A 74 18.29 3.56 -6.45
N THR A 75 17.14 3.19 -7.02
CA THR A 75 16.04 4.11 -7.37
C THR A 75 15.01 4.26 -6.27
N GLY A 76 15.25 3.68 -5.09
CA GLY A 76 14.34 3.74 -3.96
C GLY A 76 13.13 2.81 -4.07
N LYS A 77 13.14 1.83 -4.97
CA LYS A 77 12.04 0.87 -5.17
C LYS A 77 12.41 -0.51 -4.66
N TRP A 78 11.42 -1.23 -4.17
CA TRP A 78 11.56 -2.63 -3.78
C TRP A 78 10.35 -3.44 -4.27
N SER A 79 10.55 -4.74 -4.44
CA SER A 79 9.49 -5.70 -4.67
C SER A 79 9.86 -7.04 -4.04
N ALA A 80 8.84 -7.79 -3.64
CA ALA A 80 9.00 -9.13 -3.09
C ALA A 80 7.84 -10.02 -3.51
N ARG A 81 8.11 -11.31 -3.69
CA ARG A 81 7.11 -12.33 -3.93
C ARG A 81 6.81 -13.06 -2.63
N VAL A 82 5.54 -13.18 -2.33
CA VAL A 82 5.03 -13.77 -1.09
C VAL A 82 3.95 -14.79 -1.44
N PRO A 83 4.11 -16.06 -1.08
CA PRO A 83 3.07 -17.05 -1.33
C PRO A 83 1.84 -16.72 -0.48
N SER A 84 0.67 -16.80 -1.09
CA SER A 84 -0.61 -16.79 -0.37
C SER A 84 -1.01 -18.23 0.00
N GLY A 85 -1.86 -18.33 1.02
CA GLY A 85 -2.45 -19.60 1.42
C GLY A 85 -3.86 -19.80 0.88
N GLU A 86 -4.59 -20.70 1.51
CA GLU A 86 -6.01 -20.90 1.31
C GLU A 86 -6.82 -19.65 1.70
N ALA A 87 -8.07 -19.60 1.26
CA ALA A 87 -8.99 -18.55 1.66
C ALA A 87 -9.11 -18.46 3.18
N GLY A 88 -9.06 -17.26 3.73
CA GLY A 88 -9.14 -17.04 5.17
C GLY A 88 -8.83 -15.61 5.58
N GLY A 89 -8.72 -15.41 6.86
CA GLY A 89 -8.49 -14.13 7.51
C GLY A 89 -9.56 -13.80 8.55
N PRO A 90 -9.57 -12.59 9.11
CA PRO A 90 -8.64 -11.50 8.77
C PRO A 90 -7.21 -11.74 9.28
N TYR A 91 -6.24 -11.28 8.53
CA TYR A 91 -4.81 -11.36 8.83
C TYR A 91 -4.18 -9.98 8.93
N GLU A 92 -3.00 -9.94 9.55
CA GLU A 92 -2.10 -8.79 9.51
C GLU A 92 -0.90 -9.06 8.58
N ILE A 93 -0.39 -7.99 7.97
CA ILE A 93 0.88 -8.01 7.24
C ILE A 93 1.74 -6.89 7.79
N ARG A 94 2.93 -7.23 8.29
CA ARG A 94 3.88 -6.25 8.80
C ARG A 94 5.04 -6.09 7.83
N PHE A 95 5.31 -4.83 7.47
CA PHE A 95 6.46 -4.41 6.68
C PHE A 95 7.41 -3.67 7.61
N SER A 96 8.64 -4.12 7.75
CA SER A 96 9.62 -3.55 8.67
C SER A 96 10.94 -3.24 7.96
N GLY A 97 11.50 -2.09 8.27
CA GLY A 97 12.80 -1.60 7.82
C GLY A 97 13.23 -0.43 8.68
N SER A 98 13.54 0.72 8.10
CA SER A 98 13.80 1.97 8.84
C SER A 98 12.55 2.51 9.55
N SER A 99 11.39 2.10 9.10
CA SER A 99 10.08 2.34 9.71
C SER A 99 9.27 1.05 9.68
N GLU A 100 8.09 1.08 10.28
CA GLU A 100 7.16 -0.05 10.27
C GLU A 100 5.80 0.39 9.72
N VAL A 101 5.22 -0.46 8.86
CA VAL A 101 3.85 -0.32 8.36
C VAL A 101 3.15 -1.64 8.59
N THR A 102 1.99 -1.62 9.24
CA THR A 102 1.15 -2.80 9.44
C THR A 102 -0.17 -2.61 8.73
N LEU A 103 -0.51 -3.55 7.86
CA LEU A 103 -1.83 -3.63 7.23
C LEU A 103 -2.67 -4.62 8.01
N THR A 104 -3.88 -4.21 8.37
CA THR A 104 -4.80 -5.00 9.19
C THR A 104 -6.05 -5.39 8.41
N ASP A 105 -6.74 -6.41 8.90
CA ASP A 105 -7.98 -6.92 8.33
C ASP A 105 -7.82 -7.30 6.84
N VAL A 106 -6.74 -8.01 6.53
CA VAL A 106 -6.44 -8.52 5.19
C VAL A 106 -7.07 -9.90 5.03
N MET A 107 -7.78 -10.10 3.94
CA MET A 107 -8.37 -11.41 3.60
C MET A 107 -7.62 -12.05 2.45
N LEU A 108 -7.52 -13.37 2.47
CA LEU A 108 -7.18 -14.20 1.32
C LEU A 108 -8.46 -14.74 0.71
N GLY A 109 -8.70 -14.47 -0.57
CA GLY A 109 -9.94 -14.84 -1.25
C GLY A 109 -9.83 -14.74 -2.76
N GLU A 110 -10.96 -14.60 -3.44
CA GLU A 110 -10.98 -14.37 -4.88
C GLU A 110 -10.93 -12.88 -5.18
N VAL A 111 -10.08 -12.49 -6.11
CA VAL A 111 -9.94 -11.12 -6.60
C VAL A 111 -10.44 -11.02 -8.03
N TRP A 112 -11.42 -10.16 -8.25
CA TRP A 112 -12.04 -9.92 -9.56
C TRP A 112 -11.65 -8.55 -10.07
N LEU A 113 -11.08 -8.48 -11.26
CA LEU A 113 -10.86 -7.23 -11.98
C LEU A 113 -12.08 -6.92 -12.84
N CYS A 114 -12.86 -5.93 -12.43
CA CYS A 114 -14.02 -5.45 -13.15
C CYS A 114 -13.63 -4.22 -13.98
N SER A 115 -13.60 -4.36 -15.29
CA SER A 115 -13.22 -3.31 -16.23
C SER A 115 -14.14 -3.32 -17.45
N GLY A 116 -14.26 -2.19 -18.13
CA GLY A 116 -15.09 -2.08 -19.31
C GLY A 116 -15.41 -0.65 -19.69
N GLN A 117 -16.55 -0.46 -20.32
CA GLN A 117 -17.06 0.85 -20.75
C GLN A 117 -18.19 1.34 -19.82
N SER A 118 -19.06 2.20 -20.30
CA SER A 118 -20.14 2.85 -19.56
C SER A 118 -21.01 1.89 -18.73
N ASN A 119 -21.24 0.67 -19.22
CA ASN A 119 -22.05 -0.31 -18.48
C ASN A 119 -21.42 -0.76 -17.15
N MET A 120 -20.11 -0.60 -16.99
CA MET A 120 -19.43 -0.88 -15.73
C MET A 120 -19.69 0.18 -14.65
N GLU A 121 -20.31 1.29 -15.01
CA GLU A 121 -20.75 2.32 -14.06
C GLU A 121 -22.20 2.16 -13.61
N TRP A 122 -22.95 1.25 -14.25
CA TRP A 122 -24.34 1.06 -13.90
C TRP A 122 -24.45 0.44 -12.52
N SER A 123 -25.05 1.19 -11.63
CA SER A 123 -25.44 0.72 -10.31
C SER A 123 -26.91 0.22 -10.33
N ALA A 124 -27.29 -0.48 -9.29
CA ALA A 124 -28.64 -0.98 -9.12
C ALA A 124 -29.72 0.10 -9.29
N ASN A 125 -29.41 1.35 -8.93
CA ASN A 125 -30.35 2.50 -9.02
C ASN A 125 -30.55 3.02 -10.45
N HIS A 126 -29.85 2.49 -11.46
CA HIS A 126 -29.95 2.92 -12.86
C HIS A 126 -30.89 2.02 -13.68
N GLY A 127 -31.99 1.55 -13.08
CA GLY A 127 -33.03 0.81 -13.79
C GLY A 127 -32.73 -0.68 -14.02
N ILE A 128 -31.84 -1.26 -13.23
CA ILE A 128 -31.68 -2.72 -13.16
C ILE A 128 -32.95 -3.32 -12.56
N LYS A 129 -33.49 -4.37 -13.20
CA LYS A 129 -34.67 -5.09 -12.71
C LYS A 129 -34.44 -5.54 -11.27
N ASN A 130 -35.36 -5.19 -10.36
CA ASN A 130 -35.28 -5.45 -8.92
C ASN A 130 -34.08 -4.80 -8.22
N GLY A 131 -33.46 -3.77 -8.78
CA GLY A 131 -32.25 -3.16 -8.23
C GLY A 131 -32.40 -2.66 -6.80
N ASP A 132 -33.53 -2.07 -6.45
CA ASP A 132 -33.79 -1.56 -5.09
C ASP A 132 -33.93 -2.72 -4.09
N GLU A 133 -34.62 -3.79 -4.46
CA GLU A 133 -34.81 -4.98 -3.63
C GLU A 133 -33.47 -5.71 -3.40
N GLU A 134 -32.71 -5.92 -4.47
CA GLU A 134 -31.38 -6.54 -4.40
C GLU A 134 -30.42 -5.71 -3.54
N THR A 135 -30.47 -4.38 -3.65
CA THR A 135 -29.64 -3.49 -2.83
C THR A 135 -30.04 -3.56 -1.36
N ALA A 136 -31.34 -3.60 -1.06
CA ALA A 136 -31.83 -3.68 0.31
C ALA A 136 -31.47 -5.03 0.98
N ASN A 137 -31.40 -6.10 0.19
CA ASN A 137 -31.10 -7.44 0.65
C ASN A 137 -29.59 -7.76 0.61
N ALA A 138 -28.79 -6.93 -0.03
CA ALA A 138 -27.34 -7.14 -0.16
C ALA A 138 -26.66 -7.05 1.23
N HIS A 139 -26.21 -8.19 1.73
CA HIS A 139 -25.43 -8.28 2.94
C HIS A 139 -24.20 -9.18 2.70
N CYS A 140 -23.14 -8.58 2.22
CA CYS A 140 -21.89 -9.28 1.84
C CYS A 140 -20.72 -8.75 2.66
N PRO A 141 -20.59 -9.08 3.95
CA PRO A 141 -19.57 -8.48 4.84
C PRO A 141 -18.13 -8.78 4.43
N ASN A 142 -17.90 -9.83 3.65
CA ASN A 142 -16.58 -10.23 3.16
C ASN A 142 -16.32 -9.76 1.71
N LEU A 143 -17.27 -9.09 1.05
CA LEU A 143 -17.07 -8.47 -0.24
C LEU A 143 -16.48 -7.07 -0.04
N ARG A 144 -15.33 -6.83 -0.64
CA ARG A 144 -14.62 -5.56 -0.52
C ARG A 144 -14.36 -5.00 -1.91
N ILE A 145 -14.57 -3.70 -2.05
CA ILE A 145 -14.47 -3.02 -3.35
C ILE A 145 -13.32 -2.02 -3.27
N PHE A 146 -12.36 -2.15 -4.19
CA PHE A 146 -11.35 -1.15 -4.45
C PHE A 146 -11.71 -0.43 -5.75
N HIS A 147 -12.06 0.84 -5.65
CA HIS A 147 -12.41 1.65 -6.81
C HIS A 147 -11.20 2.46 -7.27
N VAL A 148 -10.76 2.21 -8.50
CA VAL A 148 -9.72 3.03 -9.14
C VAL A 148 -10.35 4.33 -9.62
N ALA A 149 -9.93 5.46 -9.03
CA ALA A 149 -10.44 6.76 -9.43
C ALA A 149 -10.10 7.05 -10.90
N ARG A 150 -11.06 7.59 -11.65
CA ARG A 150 -10.82 8.08 -13.00
C ARG A 150 -10.08 9.40 -12.91
N ILE A 151 -8.80 9.38 -13.18
CA ILE A 151 -7.98 10.58 -13.30
C ILE A 151 -7.73 10.79 -14.78
N CYS A 152 -8.36 11.80 -15.36
CA CYS A 152 -8.00 12.27 -16.69
C CYS A 152 -6.65 12.98 -16.58
N LEU A 153 -5.59 12.29 -16.94
CA LEU A 153 -4.28 12.91 -17.09
C LEU A 153 -4.28 13.65 -18.41
N LEU A 154 -4.39 14.99 -18.35
CA LEU A 154 -4.33 15.85 -19.52
C LEU A 154 -2.96 15.81 -20.23
N TYR A 155 -1.98 15.12 -19.67
CA TYR A 155 -0.61 14.98 -20.17
C TYR A 155 -0.18 13.51 -20.12
N THR A 156 -0.78 12.68 -20.94
CA THR A 156 -0.35 11.30 -21.15
C THR A 156 0.41 11.13 -22.47
N SER A 157 1.31 12.07 -22.77
CA SER A 157 2.26 11.83 -23.85
C SER A 157 3.18 10.63 -23.55
N ASP A 158 3.28 10.22 -22.30
CA ASP A 158 4.24 9.22 -21.85
C ASP A 158 3.61 7.87 -21.49
N ALA A 159 2.33 7.68 -21.77
CA ALA A 159 1.64 6.41 -21.51
C ALA A 159 1.62 5.46 -22.71
N ALA A 160 2.31 5.80 -23.79
CA ALA A 160 2.30 5.05 -25.06
C ALA A 160 3.68 4.55 -25.51
N ASP A 161 4.72 4.67 -24.66
CA ASP A 161 6.05 4.12 -24.90
C ASP A 161 6.33 2.85 -24.09
#